data_1d36ed8309308c3c4bf2d14791369cd7
#
_entry.id   1d36ed8309308c3c4bf2d14791369cd7
#
_cell.length_a   1.000
_cell.length_b   1.000
_cell.length_c   1.000
_cell.angle_alpha   90.00
_cell.angle_beta   90.00
_cell.angle_gamma   90.00
#
_symmetry.space_group_name_H-M   'P 1'
#
loop_
_entity.id
_entity.type
_entity.pdbx_description
1 polymer ?
#
loop_
_entity_poly.entity_id
_entity_poly.type
_entity_poly.pdbx_seq_one_letter_code
_entity_poly.pdbx_strand_id
1 'polypeptide(L)'
;MERKVSVSKDISATPEQVWSLITDLPSMGRWSPENDGGDWIRGASGPALGAKFRGKNSWEGKSWKAPVTITEFDAPHRFTFEMRIRPLGGADWIFDIEPTENGCKVTQTWIEKETALLRKIGTIATGVPERMSHTEMSMRITLDNLAKELEAQ
;
A
#
# COMPACT_ATOMS: atom_id res chain seq x y z
N MET A 1 15.51 4.00 -15.83
CA MET A 1 15.39 2.70 -15.15
C MET A 1 14.26 2.75 -14.14
N GLU A 2 13.38 1.79 -14.18
CA GLU A 2 12.25 1.72 -13.26
C GLU A 2 12.72 1.34 -11.87
N ARG A 3 12.29 2.10 -10.87
CA ARG A 3 12.56 1.76 -9.47
C ARG A 3 11.37 0.98 -8.93
N LYS A 4 11.61 -0.25 -8.55
CA LYS A 4 10.57 -1.21 -8.19
C LYS A 4 11.05 -2.11 -7.06
N VAL A 5 10.15 -2.40 -6.12
CA VAL A 5 10.37 -3.35 -5.04
C VAL A 5 9.18 -4.30 -4.97
N SER A 6 9.45 -5.59 -4.84
CA SER A 6 8.43 -6.60 -4.60
C SER A 6 8.80 -7.45 -3.41
N VAL A 7 7.83 -7.74 -2.55
CA VAL A 7 7.98 -8.69 -1.44
C VAL A 7 6.80 -9.65 -1.46
N SER A 8 7.03 -10.89 -1.04
CA SER A 8 6.01 -11.94 -1.04
C SER A 8 5.98 -12.66 0.29
N LYS A 9 4.82 -13.21 0.65
CA LYS A 9 4.66 -14.04 1.83
C LYS A 9 3.54 -15.04 1.61
N ASP A 10 3.77 -16.29 2.06
CA ASP A 10 2.73 -17.30 2.12
C ASP A 10 1.93 -17.08 3.42
N ILE A 11 0.61 -17.03 3.30
CA ILE A 11 -0.29 -16.77 4.42
C ILE A 11 -1.32 -17.90 4.49
N SER A 12 -1.51 -18.44 5.69
CA SER A 12 -2.49 -19.50 5.95
C SER A 12 -3.88 -18.88 6.15
N ALA A 13 -4.42 -18.31 5.08
CA ALA A 13 -5.73 -17.70 5.03
C ALA A 13 -6.23 -17.75 3.59
N THR A 14 -7.54 -17.58 3.39
CA THR A 14 -8.09 -17.58 2.03
C THR A 14 -7.79 -16.26 1.33
N PRO A 15 -7.76 -16.28 -0.02
CA PRO A 15 -7.65 -15.02 -0.78
C PRO A 15 -8.70 -13.98 -0.38
N GLU A 16 -9.93 -14.39 -0.11
CA GLU A 16 -11.03 -13.51 0.30
C GLU A 16 -10.75 -12.83 1.65
N GLN A 17 -10.18 -13.58 2.59
CA GLN A 17 -9.80 -13.04 3.89
C GLN A 17 -8.70 -11.99 3.76
N VAL A 18 -7.69 -12.26 2.93
CA VAL A 18 -6.62 -11.28 2.65
C VAL A 18 -7.21 -10.04 1.96
N TRP A 19 -8.06 -10.28 0.96
CA TRP A 19 -8.70 -9.20 0.18
C TRP A 19 -9.44 -8.21 1.08
N SER A 20 -10.20 -8.72 2.02
CA SER A 20 -11.00 -7.87 2.91
C SER A 20 -10.14 -6.94 3.77
N LEU A 21 -8.91 -7.34 4.10
CA LEU A 21 -8.00 -6.51 4.88
C LEU A 21 -7.23 -5.52 4.01
N ILE A 22 -6.68 -5.96 2.87
CA ILE A 22 -5.84 -5.08 2.06
C ILE A 22 -6.63 -3.98 1.36
N THR A 23 -7.93 -4.18 1.12
CA THR A 23 -8.77 -3.15 0.47
C THR A 23 -9.37 -2.16 1.47
N ASP A 24 -9.30 -2.45 2.76
CA ASP A 24 -9.77 -1.55 3.81
C ASP A 24 -8.71 -0.50 4.11
N LEU A 25 -8.57 0.46 3.20
CA LEU A 25 -7.54 1.50 3.29
C LEU A 25 -7.60 2.31 4.59
N PRO A 26 -8.78 2.66 5.14
CA PRO A 26 -8.82 3.37 6.42
C PRO A 26 -8.17 2.62 7.58
N SER A 27 -8.13 1.29 7.52
CA SER A 27 -7.57 0.44 8.58
C SER A 27 -6.12 0.03 8.35
N MET A 28 -5.51 0.47 7.24
CA MET A 28 -4.17 0.03 6.84
C MET A 28 -3.09 0.34 7.89
N GLY A 29 -3.29 1.35 8.73
CA GLY A 29 -2.37 1.67 9.81
C GLY A 29 -2.20 0.56 10.83
N ARG A 30 -3.11 -0.41 10.88
CA ARG A 30 -3.02 -1.55 11.79
C ARG A 30 -1.87 -2.50 11.44
N TRP A 31 -1.45 -2.53 10.17
CA TRP A 31 -0.37 -3.41 9.72
C TRP A 31 0.78 -2.72 8.99
N SER A 32 0.60 -1.49 8.52
CA SER A 32 1.66 -0.77 7.80
C SER A 32 2.29 0.31 8.67
N PRO A 33 3.63 0.29 8.87
CA PRO A 33 4.30 1.13 9.88
C PRO A 33 4.16 2.63 9.70
N GLU A 34 4.12 3.09 8.47
CA GLU A 34 4.09 4.53 8.14
C GLU A 34 2.67 5.07 8.01
N ASN A 35 1.69 4.18 7.91
CA ASN A 35 0.32 4.51 7.57
C ASN A 35 -0.51 4.83 8.81
N ASP A 36 -1.26 5.93 8.77
CA ASP A 36 -2.19 6.37 9.83
C ASP A 36 -3.65 6.30 9.37
N GLY A 37 -3.94 5.50 8.33
CA GLY A 37 -5.30 5.38 7.78
C GLY A 37 -5.61 6.50 6.84
N GLY A 38 -6.77 7.09 6.97
CA GLY A 38 -7.23 8.19 6.12
C GLY A 38 -8.73 8.15 5.90
N ASP A 39 -9.17 8.87 4.88
CA ASP A 39 -10.60 9.07 4.61
C ASP A 39 -10.93 8.85 3.14
N TRP A 40 -12.07 8.18 2.87
CA TRP A 40 -12.64 8.16 1.53
C TRP A 40 -13.10 9.56 1.17
N ILE A 41 -12.88 9.98 -0.07
CA ILE A 41 -13.20 11.33 -0.54
C ILE A 41 -13.91 11.27 -1.90
N ARG A 42 -14.40 12.40 -2.38
CA ARG A 42 -15.03 12.55 -3.69
C ARG A 42 -16.23 11.61 -3.89
N GLY A 43 -17.05 11.45 -2.83
CA GLY A 43 -18.24 10.61 -2.88
C GLY A 43 -17.99 9.12 -2.69
N ALA A 44 -16.75 8.68 -2.53
CA ALA A 44 -16.45 7.28 -2.22
C ALA A 44 -16.83 6.96 -0.78
N SER A 45 -17.36 5.76 -0.57
CA SER A 45 -17.72 5.27 0.78
C SER A 45 -17.05 3.95 1.12
N GLY A 46 -16.23 3.44 0.21
CA GLY A 46 -15.52 2.17 0.38
C GLY A 46 -14.67 1.86 -0.85
N PRO A 47 -13.99 0.71 -0.85
CA PRO A 47 -13.13 0.33 -1.97
C PRO A 47 -13.95 -0.04 -3.21
N ALA A 48 -13.56 0.53 -4.34
CA ALA A 48 -14.13 0.24 -5.65
C ALA A 48 -13.19 0.79 -6.72
N LEU A 49 -13.32 0.31 -7.95
CA LEU A 49 -12.55 0.86 -9.05
C LEU A 49 -12.84 2.36 -9.20
N GLY A 50 -11.80 3.17 -9.25
CA GLY A 50 -11.91 4.63 -9.37
C GLY A 50 -12.14 5.37 -8.05
N ALA A 51 -12.35 4.66 -6.94
CA ALA A 51 -12.56 5.30 -5.64
C ALA A 51 -11.33 6.11 -5.23
N LYS A 52 -11.58 7.27 -4.64
CA LYS A 52 -10.54 8.17 -4.19
C LYS A 52 -10.43 8.18 -2.67
N PHE A 53 -9.20 8.24 -2.19
CA PHE A 53 -8.88 8.16 -0.78
C PHE A 53 -7.79 9.17 -0.44
N ARG A 54 -7.89 9.81 0.72
CA ARG A 54 -6.83 10.68 1.24
C ARG A 54 -6.12 9.93 2.35
N GLY A 55 -4.96 9.36 2.02
CA GLY A 55 -4.13 8.67 2.98
C GLY A 55 -3.44 9.62 3.93
N LYS A 56 -3.23 9.18 5.16
CA LYS A 56 -2.47 9.89 6.18
C LYS A 56 -1.28 9.03 6.56
N ASN A 57 -0.11 9.62 6.63
CA ASN A 57 1.13 8.92 6.95
C ASN A 57 1.95 9.74 7.93
N SER A 58 2.81 9.06 8.69
CA SER A 58 3.75 9.72 9.58
C SER A 58 5.02 8.89 9.76
N TRP A 59 6.11 9.55 10.04
CA TRP A 59 7.40 8.92 10.31
C TRP A 59 8.28 9.89 11.09
N GLU A 60 8.74 9.44 12.26
CA GLU A 60 9.68 10.19 13.11
C GLU A 60 9.28 11.65 13.32
N GLY A 61 8.02 11.87 13.69
CA GLY A 61 7.50 13.20 14.01
C GLY A 61 7.05 14.03 12.82
N LYS A 62 7.24 13.55 11.60
CA LYS A 62 6.74 14.20 10.39
C LYS A 62 5.47 13.50 9.90
N SER A 63 4.52 14.26 9.35
CA SER A 63 3.28 13.71 8.81
C SER A 63 2.97 14.34 7.46
N TRP A 64 2.28 13.57 6.61
CA TRP A 64 1.87 14.05 5.28
C TRP A 64 0.63 13.31 4.82
N LYS A 65 -0.02 13.86 3.79
CA LYS A 65 -1.18 13.27 3.16
C LYS A 65 -0.82 12.76 1.77
N ALA A 66 -1.49 11.68 1.35
CA ALA A 66 -1.24 11.06 0.06
C ALA A 66 -2.56 10.92 -0.71
N PRO A 67 -2.70 11.56 -1.88
CA PRO A 67 -3.90 11.39 -2.72
C PRO A 67 -3.83 10.04 -3.43
N VAL A 68 -4.83 9.20 -3.19
CA VAL A 68 -4.88 7.80 -3.66
C VAL A 68 -6.08 7.60 -4.56
N THR A 69 -5.90 6.81 -5.62
CA THR A 69 -6.98 6.36 -6.51
C THR A 69 -6.82 4.86 -6.74
N ILE A 70 -7.91 4.10 -6.59
CA ILE A 70 -7.90 2.66 -6.90
C ILE A 70 -8.00 2.51 -8.41
N THR A 71 -6.99 1.89 -9.02
CA THR A 71 -6.87 1.75 -10.47
C THR A 71 -7.10 0.34 -10.98
N GLU A 72 -6.98 -0.68 -10.11
CA GLU A 72 -7.35 -2.05 -10.42
C GLU A 72 -8.07 -2.65 -9.22
N PHE A 73 -9.17 -3.36 -9.48
CA PHE A 73 -10.00 -3.92 -8.43
C PHE A 73 -10.60 -5.24 -8.90
N ASP A 74 -9.74 -6.25 -9.02
CA ASP A 74 -10.11 -7.60 -9.48
C ASP A 74 -10.10 -8.57 -8.30
N ALA A 75 -11.24 -8.63 -7.60
CA ALA A 75 -11.39 -9.42 -6.37
C ALA A 75 -11.43 -10.92 -6.66
N PRO A 76 -10.77 -11.75 -5.87
CA PRO A 76 -9.83 -11.44 -4.79
C PRO A 76 -8.37 -11.57 -5.23
N HIS A 77 -8.07 -11.26 -6.49
CA HIS A 77 -6.79 -11.57 -7.14
C HIS A 77 -5.81 -10.41 -7.21
N ARG A 78 -6.30 -9.22 -7.56
CA ARG A 78 -5.40 -8.08 -7.79
C ARG A 78 -6.03 -6.76 -7.39
N PHE A 79 -5.32 -6.04 -6.52
CA PHE A 79 -5.71 -4.72 -6.02
C PHE A 79 -4.56 -3.76 -6.26
N THR A 80 -4.83 -2.68 -7.01
CA THR A 80 -3.83 -1.66 -7.30
C THR A 80 -4.39 -0.30 -6.96
N PHE A 81 -3.61 0.50 -6.26
CA PHE A 81 -3.91 1.91 -6.09
C PHE A 81 -2.68 2.74 -6.43
N GLU A 82 -2.92 3.93 -6.92
CA GLU A 82 -1.87 4.88 -7.23
C GLU A 82 -1.89 6.06 -6.26
N MET A 83 -0.73 6.56 -5.92
CA MET A 83 -0.59 7.84 -5.24
C MET A 83 0.05 8.79 -6.25
N ARG A 84 -0.58 9.93 -6.49
CA ARG A 84 -0.09 10.91 -7.46
C ARG A 84 -0.16 12.31 -6.90
N ILE A 85 0.97 13.02 -7.01
CA ILE A 85 1.08 14.45 -6.73
C ILE A 85 1.40 15.10 -8.08
N ARG A 86 0.36 15.53 -8.78
CA ARG A 86 0.51 16.05 -10.13
C ARG A 86 1.11 17.45 -10.15
N PRO A 87 2.03 17.78 -11.09
CA PRO A 87 2.53 16.90 -12.17
C PRO A 87 3.78 16.09 -11.79
N LEU A 88 4.13 16.01 -10.52
CA LEU A 88 5.41 15.49 -10.04
C LEU A 88 5.50 13.95 -9.98
N GLY A 89 4.38 13.23 -10.17
CA GLY A 89 4.37 11.77 -10.13
C GLY A 89 3.95 11.21 -8.79
N GLY A 90 4.48 10.04 -8.43
CA GLY A 90 4.12 9.34 -7.19
C GLY A 90 4.58 7.91 -7.21
N ALA A 91 3.68 6.99 -6.90
CA ALA A 91 3.96 5.56 -6.88
C ALA A 91 2.71 4.74 -7.13
N ASP A 92 2.91 3.54 -7.67
CA ASP A 92 1.87 2.52 -7.77
C ASP A 92 2.11 1.48 -6.69
N TRP A 93 1.03 1.04 -6.04
CA TRP A 93 1.03 -0.02 -5.05
C TRP A 93 0.15 -1.15 -5.54
N ILE A 94 0.69 -2.35 -5.65
CA ILE A 94 0.02 -3.51 -6.24
C ILE A 94 0.04 -4.66 -5.24
N PHE A 95 -1.14 -5.26 -4.99
CA PHE A 95 -1.25 -6.52 -4.27
C PHE A 95 -1.73 -7.59 -5.23
N ASP A 96 -0.98 -8.68 -5.34
CA ASP A 96 -1.37 -9.87 -6.07
C ASP A 96 -1.58 -11.00 -5.09
N ILE A 97 -2.69 -11.71 -5.20
CA ILE A 97 -3.07 -12.82 -4.33
C ILE A 97 -3.25 -14.07 -5.17
N GLU A 98 -2.42 -15.08 -4.92
CA GLU A 98 -2.47 -16.36 -5.63
C GLU A 98 -2.89 -17.46 -4.66
N PRO A 99 -3.97 -18.23 -4.95
CA PRO A 99 -4.35 -19.37 -4.11
C PRO A 99 -3.21 -20.40 -4.09
N THR A 100 -3.00 -21.02 -2.93
CA THR A 100 -2.08 -22.12 -2.76
C THR A 100 -2.81 -23.27 -2.08
N GLU A 101 -2.15 -24.42 -1.96
CA GLU A 101 -2.74 -25.60 -1.31
C GLU A 101 -3.18 -25.32 0.13
N ASN A 102 -2.40 -24.51 0.87
CA ASN A 102 -2.64 -24.27 2.29
C ASN A 102 -3.08 -22.84 2.63
N GLY A 103 -3.44 -22.05 1.63
CA GLY A 103 -3.81 -20.65 1.84
C GLY A 103 -3.62 -19.84 0.58
N CYS A 104 -2.75 -18.83 0.65
CA CYS A 104 -2.42 -18.03 -0.52
C CYS A 104 -1.03 -17.42 -0.42
N LYS A 105 -0.49 -17.02 -1.57
CA LYS A 105 0.74 -16.25 -1.66
C LYS A 105 0.37 -14.80 -1.97
N VAL A 106 0.76 -13.89 -1.10
CA VAL A 106 0.50 -12.46 -1.28
C VAL A 106 1.80 -11.78 -1.69
N THR A 107 1.76 -11.07 -2.82
CA THR A 107 2.88 -10.29 -3.31
C THR A 107 2.48 -8.82 -3.31
N GLN A 108 3.27 -7.99 -2.63
CA GLN A 108 3.10 -6.55 -2.66
C GLN A 108 4.22 -5.95 -3.50
N THR A 109 3.87 -5.08 -4.44
CA THR A 109 4.81 -4.42 -5.33
C THR A 109 4.64 -2.91 -5.26
N TRP A 110 5.74 -2.20 -5.19
CA TRP A 110 5.80 -0.74 -5.24
C TRP A 110 6.60 -0.35 -6.48
N ILE A 111 6.04 0.55 -7.28
CA ILE A 111 6.70 1.06 -8.48
C ILE A 111 6.78 2.58 -8.36
N GLU A 112 7.98 3.13 -8.34
CA GLU A 112 8.18 4.58 -8.24
C GLU A 112 7.84 5.26 -9.56
N LYS A 113 6.99 6.29 -9.47
CA LYS A 113 6.61 7.13 -10.59
C LYS A 113 7.01 8.59 -10.33
N GLU A 114 7.91 8.81 -9.38
CA GLU A 114 8.34 10.15 -8.98
C GLU A 114 9.33 10.77 -9.95
N THR A 115 9.20 12.08 -10.17
CA THR A 115 10.27 12.87 -10.79
C THR A 115 11.40 13.05 -9.77
N ALA A 116 12.59 13.44 -10.24
CA ALA A 116 13.72 13.74 -9.35
C ALA A 116 13.36 14.84 -8.34
N LEU A 117 12.56 15.82 -8.78
CA LEU A 117 12.12 16.92 -7.90
C LEU A 117 11.20 16.40 -6.79
N LEU A 118 10.22 15.54 -7.11
CA LEU A 118 9.33 14.98 -6.09
C LEU A 118 10.10 14.12 -5.11
N ARG A 119 11.07 13.34 -5.58
CA ARG A 119 11.92 12.51 -4.71
C ARG A 119 12.66 13.37 -3.69
N LYS A 120 13.21 14.50 -4.11
CA LYS A 120 13.90 15.43 -3.23
C LYS A 120 12.95 16.08 -2.22
N ILE A 121 11.80 16.56 -2.69
CA ILE A 121 10.76 17.14 -1.83
C ILE A 121 10.28 16.10 -0.82
N GLY A 122 10.06 14.86 -1.28
CA GLY A 122 9.62 13.75 -0.42
C GLY A 122 10.60 13.44 0.69
N THR A 123 11.89 13.44 0.40
CA THR A 123 12.94 13.25 1.42
C THR A 123 12.86 14.32 2.50
N ILE A 124 12.66 15.57 2.12
CA ILE A 124 12.56 16.70 3.08
C ILE A 124 11.25 16.58 3.88
N ALA A 125 10.12 16.36 3.20
CA ALA A 125 8.79 16.36 3.82
C ALA A 125 8.54 15.16 4.73
N THR A 126 9.06 13.98 4.37
CA THR A 126 8.81 12.72 5.10
C THR A 126 9.94 12.35 6.06
N GLY A 127 11.12 12.91 5.86
CA GLY A 127 12.32 12.55 6.63
C GLY A 127 12.89 11.17 6.27
N VAL A 128 12.45 10.58 5.15
CA VAL A 128 12.92 9.26 4.69
C VAL A 128 13.97 9.47 3.60
N PRO A 129 15.28 9.28 3.90
CA PRO A 129 16.34 9.59 2.95
C PRO A 129 16.48 8.58 1.81
N GLU A 130 16.19 7.31 2.06
CA GLU A 130 16.24 6.25 1.05
C GLU A 130 14.89 5.53 0.97
N ARG A 131 14.05 6.03 0.06
CA ARG A 131 12.67 5.55 -0.05
C ARG A 131 12.56 4.07 -0.42
N MET A 132 13.41 3.57 -1.31
CA MET A 132 13.33 2.16 -1.74
C MET A 132 13.56 1.19 -0.58
N SER A 133 14.64 1.38 0.17
CA SER A 133 14.97 0.52 1.30
C SER A 133 13.92 0.63 2.41
N HIS A 134 13.46 1.85 2.68
CA HIS A 134 12.42 2.08 3.67
C HIS A 134 11.11 1.41 3.27
N THR A 135 10.73 1.54 2.00
CA THR A 135 9.51 0.94 1.46
C THR A 135 9.59 -0.59 1.52
N GLU A 136 10.73 -1.18 1.14
CA GLU A 136 10.89 -2.64 1.23
C GLU A 136 10.71 -3.13 2.67
N MET A 137 11.33 -2.46 3.63
CA MET A 137 11.17 -2.78 5.05
C MET A 137 9.69 -2.68 5.47
N SER A 138 9.03 -1.59 5.11
CA SER A 138 7.61 -1.37 5.43
C SER A 138 6.72 -2.44 4.83
N MET A 139 6.99 -2.86 3.60
CA MET A 139 6.21 -3.90 2.92
C MET A 139 6.37 -5.26 3.61
N ARG A 140 7.59 -5.60 4.01
CA ARG A 140 7.85 -6.85 4.75
C ARG A 140 7.10 -6.87 6.08
N ILE A 141 7.15 -5.77 6.81
CA ILE A 141 6.42 -5.62 8.07
C ILE A 141 4.91 -5.71 7.84
N THR A 142 4.42 -5.06 6.79
CA THR A 142 3.00 -5.10 6.42
C THR A 142 2.52 -6.53 6.19
N LEU A 143 3.24 -7.31 5.38
CA LEU A 143 2.86 -8.70 5.10
C LEU A 143 2.97 -9.57 6.35
N ASP A 144 3.98 -9.37 7.18
CA ASP A 144 4.12 -10.10 8.44
C ASP A 144 2.95 -9.81 9.38
N ASN A 145 2.55 -8.55 9.49
CA ASN A 145 1.43 -8.14 10.33
C ASN A 145 0.08 -8.66 9.79
N LEU A 146 -0.10 -8.66 8.48
CA LEU A 146 -1.29 -9.26 7.85
C LEU A 146 -1.37 -10.75 8.17
N ALA A 147 -0.26 -11.46 8.05
CA ALA A 147 -0.20 -12.89 8.38
C ALA A 147 -0.56 -13.14 9.83
N LYS A 148 -0.01 -12.35 10.76
CA LYS A 148 -0.32 -12.48 12.18
C LYS A 148 -1.80 -12.26 12.47
N GLU A 149 -2.39 -11.23 11.88
CA GLU A 149 -3.82 -10.92 12.06
C GLU A 149 -4.71 -12.05 11.54
N LEU A 150 -4.40 -12.56 10.35
CA LEU A 150 -5.21 -13.58 9.69
C LEU A 150 -5.03 -14.97 10.28
N GLU A 151 -3.79 -15.33 10.64
CA GLU A 151 -3.49 -16.66 11.19
C GLU A 151 -3.89 -16.81 12.65
N ALA A 152 -4.17 -15.71 13.33
CA ALA A 152 -4.68 -15.71 14.70
C ALA A 152 -6.19 -15.93 14.79
N GLN A 153 -6.89 -15.91 13.67
CA GLN A 153 -8.35 -16.08 13.61
C GLN A 153 -8.77 -17.54 13.65
#